data_1fbc3c6e3fceea871e0c8b35935614fb
#
_entry.id   1fbc3c6e3fceea871e0c8b35935614fb
#
_cell.length_a   1.000
_cell.length_b   1.000
_cell.length_c   1.000
_cell.angle_alpha   90.00
_cell.angle_beta   90.00
_cell.angle_gamma   90.00
#
_symmetry.space_group_name_H-M   'P 1'
#
loop_
_entity.id
_entity.type
_entity.pdbx_description
1 polymer ?
#
loop_
_entity_poly.entity_id
_entity_poly.type
_entity_poly.pdbx_seq_one_letter_code
_entity_poly.pdbx_strand_id
1 'polypeptide(L)'
;WLPEEKDAYGASQHSAWETMMRSHAITNGVFVAAPNRVGHEGKLQFWGASFVADPYGQVVARASHDSEETLIVECDLNTLDTARTHWPFLRDRRIDAYAGLQKRFIDDE
;
A
#
# COMPACT_ATOMS: atom_id res chain seq x y z
N TRP A 1 11.24 -0.75 -13.23
CA TRP A 1 12.62 -0.23 -13.24
C TRP A 1 13.23 -0.23 -14.62
N LEU A 2 13.96 0.81 -14.95
CA LEU A 2 15.04 0.76 -15.94
C LEU A 2 16.29 0.13 -15.29
N PRO A 3 17.25 -0.44 -16.06
CA PRO A 3 18.41 -1.11 -15.47
C PRO A 3 19.21 -0.26 -14.49
N GLU A 4 19.55 0.96 -14.85
CA GLU A 4 20.32 1.89 -14.02
C GLU A 4 19.54 2.29 -12.75
N GLU A 5 18.24 2.45 -12.86
CA GLU A 5 17.35 2.76 -11.75
C GLU A 5 17.26 1.58 -10.78
N LYS A 6 17.16 0.36 -11.30
CA LYS A 6 17.14 -0.85 -10.50
C LYS A 6 18.42 -1.02 -9.69
N ASP A 7 19.57 -0.81 -10.32
CA ASP A 7 20.88 -0.96 -9.67
C ASP A 7 21.07 0.08 -8.55
N ALA A 8 20.64 1.32 -8.78
CA ALA A 8 20.80 2.40 -7.83
C ALA A 8 19.73 2.41 -6.72
N TYR A 9 18.49 2.11 -7.04
CA TYR A 9 17.33 2.37 -6.16
C TYR A 9 16.33 1.23 -6.06
N GLY A 10 16.51 0.13 -6.76
CA GLY A 10 15.50 -0.91 -6.91
C GLY A 10 14.93 -1.42 -5.59
N ALA A 11 15.79 -1.74 -4.63
CA ALA A 11 15.36 -2.21 -3.31
C ALA A 11 14.61 -1.14 -2.52
N SER A 12 15.08 0.11 -2.58
CA SER A 12 14.44 1.23 -1.88
C SER A 12 13.08 1.57 -2.47
N GLN A 13 12.95 1.54 -3.78
CA GLN A 13 11.68 1.82 -4.47
C GLN A 13 10.65 0.74 -4.19
N HIS A 14 11.02 -0.53 -4.27
CA HIS A 14 10.13 -1.64 -3.92
C HIS A 14 9.69 -1.55 -2.45
N SER A 15 10.63 -1.34 -1.54
CA SER A 15 10.34 -1.17 -0.11
C SER A 15 9.39 0.00 0.16
N ALA A 16 9.61 1.14 -0.49
CA ALA A 16 8.76 2.32 -0.35
C ALA A 16 7.33 2.05 -0.86
N TRP A 17 7.20 1.40 -2.02
CA TRP A 17 5.91 1.02 -2.58
C TRP A 17 5.14 0.08 -1.65
N GLU A 18 5.77 -0.96 -1.15
CA GLU A 18 5.16 -1.91 -0.22
C GLU A 18 4.77 -1.24 1.09
N THR A 19 5.67 -0.44 1.67
CA THR A 19 5.43 0.30 2.91
C THR A 19 4.24 1.24 2.78
N MET A 20 4.13 1.98 1.68
CA MET A 20 3.03 2.88 1.40
C MET A 20 1.69 2.12 1.35
N MET A 21 1.62 1.01 0.63
CA MET A 21 0.40 0.19 0.53
C MET A 21 -0.01 -0.39 1.88
N ARG A 22 0.96 -0.88 2.66
CA ARG A 22 0.73 -1.41 4.00
C ARG A 22 0.25 -0.32 4.96
N SER A 23 0.77 0.90 4.84
CA SER A 23 0.34 2.02 5.67
C SER A 23 -1.12 2.38 5.42
N HIS A 24 -1.60 2.28 4.18
CA HIS A 24 -3.02 2.47 3.87
C HIS A 24 -3.92 1.44 4.54
N ALA A 25 -3.47 0.18 4.64
CA ALA A 25 -4.20 -0.84 5.38
C ALA A 25 -4.38 -0.45 6.87
N ILE A 26 -3.29 0.01 7.50
CA ILE A 26 -3.29 0.43 8.90
C ILE A 26 -4.17 1.66 9.12
N THR A 27 -3.93 2.72 8.36
CA THR A 27 -4.57 4.02 8.57
C THR A 27 -6.07 4.01 8.28
N ASN A 28 -6.52 3.10 7.43
CA ASN A 28 -7.93 2.95 7.08
C ASN A 28 -8.61 1.74 7.75
N GLY A 29 -7.83 0.90 8.45
CA GLY A 29 -8.34 -0.31 9.09
C GLY A 29 -9.01 -1.26 8.10
N VAL A 30 -8.33 -1.58 7.01
CA VAL A 30 -8.82 -2.41 5.91
C VAL A 30 -7.78 -3.43 5.47
N PHE A 31 -8.21 -4.49 4.77
CA PHE A 31 -7.30 -5.27 3.95
C PHE A 31 -6.90 -4.46 2.71
N VAL A 32 -5.65 -4.57 2.30
CA VAL A 32 -5.17 -4.02 1.04
C VAL A 32 -4.62 -5.13 0.17
N ALA A 33 -5.18 -5.29 -1.01
CA ALA A 33 -4.64 -6.16 -2.05
C ALA A 33 -3.92 -5.29 -3.09
N ALA A 34 -2.65 -5.54 -3.29
CA ALA A 34 -1.79 -4.80 -4.22
C ALA A 34 -1.29 -5.74 -5.33
N PRO A 35 -2.10 -6.00 -6.37
CA PRO A 35 -1.64 -6.77 -7.51
C PRO A 35 -0.64 -5.95 -8.32
N ASN A 36 0.43 -6.59 -8.76
CA ASN A 36 1.46 -5.96 -9.56
C ASN A 36 1.91 -6.84 -10.71
N ARG A 37 2.35 -6.20 -11.77
CA ARG A 37 2.83 -6.85 -12.98
C ARG A 37 4.22 -7.45 -12.78
N VAL A 38 4.49 -8.59 -13.44
CA VAL A 38 5.80 -9.21 -13.58
C VAL A 38 6.31 -9.10 -15.02
N GLY A 39 7.59 -9.35 -15.21
CA GLY A 39 8.21 -9.46 -16.53
C GLY A 39 8.82 -8.16 -17.04
N HIS A 40 9.04 -8.12 -18.34
CA HIS A 40 9.73 -7.03 -19.00
C HIS A 40 8.91 -6.47 -20.16
N GLU A 41 9.08 -5.18 -20.41
CA GLU A 41 8.60 -4.49 -21.59
C GLU A 41 9.76 -3.63 -22.13
N GLY A 42 10.43 -4.11 -23.21
CA GLY A 42 11.67 -3.52 -23.63
C GLY A 42 12.72 -3.57 -22.52
N LYS A 43 13.22 -2.41 -22.10
CA LYS A 43 14.19 -2.28 -21.00
C LYS A 43 13.53 -2.16 -19.62
N LEU A 44 12.22 -1.97 -19.59
CA LEU A 44 11.49 -1.78 -18.34
C LEU A 44 11.21 -3.13 -17.69
N GLN A 45 11.60 -3.29 -16.43
CA GLN A 45 11.30 -4.46 -15.61
C GLN A 45 10.23 -4.14 -14.58
N PHE A 46 9.23 -5.01 -14.48
CA PHE A 46 8.19 -4.94 -13.45
C PHE A 46 8.57 -5.87 -12.31
N TRP A 47 8.46 -5.39 -11.08
CA TRP A 47 8.98 -6.16 -9.93
C TRP A 47 8.00 -7.16 -9.33
N GLY A 48 6.78 -7.27 -9.84
CA GLY A 48 5.81 -8.21 -9.30
C GLY A 48 5.55 -8.01 -7.81
N ALA A 49 5.80 -9.05 -7.02
CA ALA A 49 5.64 -9.03 -5.58
C ALA A 49 4.24 -8.56 -5.13
N SER A 50 3.20 -8.95 -5.87
CA SER A 50 1.81 -8.75 -5.47
C SER A 50 1.62 -9.25 -4.05
N PHE A 51 0.83 -8.57 -3.24
CA PHE A 51 0.61 -8.99 -1.87
C PHE A 51 -0.76 -8.58 -1.35
N VAL A 52 -1.13 -9.18 -0.22
CA VAL A 52 -2.28 -8.77 0.58
C VAL A 52 -1.78 -8.44 1.98
N ALA A 53 -2.20 -7.30 2.50
CA ALA A 53 -1.94 -6.87 3.87
C ALA A 53 -3.24 -6.83 4.68
N ASP A 54 -3.15 -7.19 5.96
CA ASP A 54 -4.26 -7.12 6.90
C ASP A 54 -4.43 -5.69 7.47
N PRO A 55 -5.46 -5.43 8.29
CA PRO A 55 -5.69 -4.10 8.88
C PRO A 55 -4.58 -3.59 9.81
N TYR A 56 -3.63 -4.43 10.20
CA TYR A 56 -2.43 -4.04 10.95
C TYR A 56 -1.19 -3.91 10.06
N GLY A 57 -1.37 -3.98 8.75
CA GLY A 57 -0.29 -3.85 7.78
C GLY A 57 0.63 -5.06 7.68
N GLN A 58 0.23 -6.19 8.26
CA GLN A 58 0.97 -7.45 8.14
C GLN A 58 0.71 -8.07 6.78
N VAL A 59 1.76 -8.51 6.09
CA VAL A 59 1.63 -9.21 4.82
C VAL A 59 1.17 -10.64 5.09
N VAL A 60 -0.05 -10.96 4.67
CA VAL A 60 -0.66 -12.29 4.87
C VAL A 60 -0.44 -13.22 3.69
N ALA A 61 -0.15 -12.69 2.50
CA ALA A 61 0.25 -13.46 1.34
C ALA A 61 1.08 -12.59 0.40
N ARG A 62 2.07 -13.20 -0.26
CA ARG A 62 2.98 -12.52 -1.18
C ARG A 62 3.30 -13.39 -2.38
N ALA A 63 3.23 -12.82 -3.56
CA ALA A 63 3.69 -13.43 -4.80
C ALA A 63 5.18 -13.21 -5.02
N SER A 64 5.75 -13.95 -5.96
CA SER A 64 7.15 -13.80 -6.37
C SER A 64 7.37 -12.51 -7.18
N HIS A 65 8.64 -12.18 -7.38
CA HIS A 65 9.04 -11.03 -8.20
C HIS A 65 8.96 -11.27 -9.71
N ASP A 66 8.97 -12.51 -10.15
CA ASP A 66 9.30 -12.88 -11.53
C ASP A 66 8.32 -13.86 -12.18
N SER A 67 7.42 -14.47 -11.42
CA SER A 67 6.49 -15.46 -11.93
C SER A 67 5.05 -14.98 -11.90
N GLU A 68 4.31 -15.28 -12.96
CA GLU A 68 2.86 -15.14 -12.95
C GLU A 68 2.27 -16.18 -12.00
N GLU A 69 1.44 -15.71 -11.06
CA GLU A 69 0.78 -16.61 -10.12
C GLU A 69 -0.52 -16.03 -9.59
N THR A 70 -1.37 -16.88 -9.07
CA THR A 70 -2.62 -16.50 -8.43
C THR A 70 -2.49 -16.69 -6.92
N LEU A 71 -2.75 -15.62 -6.16
CA LEU A 71 -2.88 -15.69 -4.71
C LEU A 71 -4.35 -15.85 -4.33
N ILE A 72 -4.63 -16.85 -3.48
CA ILE A 72 -5.95 -17.02 -2.87
C ILE A 72 -5.77 -16.85 -1.37
N VAL A 73 -6.43 -15.84 -0.81
CA VAL A 73 -6.26 -15.44 0.59
C VAL A 73 -7.61 -15.29 1.25
N GLU A 74 -7.78 -15.94 2.38
CA GLU A 74 -8.94 -15.70 3.23
C GLU A 74 -8.77 -14.38 4.00
N CYS A 75 -9.73 -13.49 3.87
CA CYS A 75 -9.79 -12.21 4.58
C CYS A 75 -11.05 -12.22 5.46
N ASP A 76 -10.86 -12.41 6.76
CA ASP A 76 -11.97 -12.31 7.71
C ASP A 76 -12.34 -10.83 7.92
N LEU A 77 -13.42 -10.41 7.28
CA LEU A 77 -13.88 -9.02 7.36
C LEU A 77 -14.38 -8.60 8.74
N ASN A 78 -14.64 -9.54 9.64
CA ASN A 78 -15.00 -9.21 11.03
C ASN A 78 -13.82 -8.59 11.78
N THR A 79 -12.58 -8.87 11.37
CA THR A 79 -11.39 -8.26 11.97
C THR A 79 -11.32 -6.75 11.74
N LEU A 80 -12.01 -6.23 10.72
CA LEU A 80 -12.08 -4.78 10.44
C LEU A 80 -12.75 -4.03 11.58
N ASP A 81 -13.86 -4.55 12.09
CA ASP A 81 -14.57 -3.92 13.20
C ASP A 81 -13.70 -3.89 14.47
N THR A 82 -13.00 -4.97 14.74
CA THR A 82 -12.04 -5.04 15.86
C THR A 82 -10.93 -4.03 15.71
N ALA A 83 -10.27 -3.97 14.54
CA ALA A 83 -9.19 -3.03 14.27
C ALA A 83 -9.65 -1.58 14.41
N ARG A 84 -10.79 -1.23 13.82
CA ARG A 84 -11.36 0.12 13.85
C ARG A 84 -11.87 0.53 15.23
N THR A 85 -12.27 -0.41 16.05
CA THR A 85 -12.69 -0.14 17.44
C THR A 85 -11.50 0.21 18.31
N HIS A 86 -10.40 -0.53 18.19
CA HIS A 86 -9.20 -0.33 19.01
C HIS A 86 -8.29 0.80 18.47
N TRP A 87 -8.25 0.98 17.15
CA TRP A 87 -7.50 2.05 16.47
C TRP A 87 -8.43 2.84 15.54
N PRO A 88 -9.25 3.73 16.10
CA PRO A 88 -10.31 4.42 15.36
C PRO A 88 -9.81 5.66 14.64
N PHE A 89 -8.80 5.55 13.78
CA PHE A 89 -8.17 6.67 13.11
C PHE A 89 -9.14 7.49 12.26
N LEU A 90 -10.09 6.84 11.59
CA LEU A 90 -11.08 7.54 10.77
C LEU A 90 -12.07 8.36 11.61
N ARG A 91 -12.47 7.83 12.76
CA ARG A 91 -13.36 8.53 13.71
C ARG A 91 -12.64 9.71 14.35
N ASP A 92 -11.38 9.55 14.69
CA ASP A 92 -10.62 10.53 15.46
C ASP A 92 -9.99 11.64 14.59
N ARG A 93 -10.34 11.69 13.30
CA ARG A 93 -9.88 12.77 12.41
C ARG A 93 -10.33 14.13 12.92
N ARG A 94 -9.44 15.09 12.88
CA ARG A 94 -9.72 16.49 13.16
C ARG A 94 -10.37 17.16 11.95
N ILE A 95 -11.59 16.77 11.64
CA ILE A 95 -12.32 17.31 10.47
C ILE A 95 -12.52 18.83 10.52
N ASP A 96 -12.53 19.40 11.72
CA ASP A 96 -12.57 20.84 11.98
C ASP A 96 -11.31 21.58 11.48
N ALA A 97 -10.18 20.87 11.33
CA ALA A 97 -8.89 21.43 10.94
C ALA A 97 -8.53 21.25 9.45
N TYR A 98 -9.37 20.60 8.65
CA TYR A 98 -9.02 20.19 7.29
C TYR A 98 -9.40 21.18 6.20
N ALA A 99 -10.02 22.32 6.53
CA ALA A 99 -10.48 23.30 5.54
C ALA A 99 -9.37 23.76 4.58
N GLY A 100 -8.13 23.87 5.07
CA GLY A 100 -6.96 24.23 4.25
C GLY A 100 -6.65 23.23 3.12
N LEU A 101 -7.00 21.96 3.29
CA LEU A 101 -6.77 20.92 2.28
C LEU A 101 -7.62 21.11 1.01
N GLN A 102 -8.68 21.89 1.09
CA GLN A 102 -9.55 22.21 -0.05
C GLN A 102 -9.03 23.39 -0.88
N LYS A 103 -7.99 24.05 -0.40
CA LYS A 103 -7.37 25.20 -1.08
C LYS A 103 -6.13 24.73 -1.84
N ARG A 104 -5.88 25.35 -2.99
CA ARG A 104 -4.65 25.08 -3.76
C ARG A 104 -3.43 25.67 -3.05
N PHE A 105 -3.60 26.82 -2.42
CA PHE A 105 -2.60 27.55 -1.64
C PHE A 105 -3.19 27.90 -0.29
N ILE A 106 -2.38 27.90 0.73
CA ILE A 106 -2.74 28.28 2.11
C ILE A 106 -1.98 29.53 2.56
N ASP A 107 -1.37 30.23 1.62
CA ASP A 107 -0.70 31.49 1.89
C ASP A 107 -1.73 32.54 2.30
N ASP A 108 -1.42 33.30 3.33
CA ASP A 108 -2.20 34.48 3.71
C ASP A 108 -2.01 35.57 2.64
N GLU A 109 -3.09 36.16 2.22
CA GLU A 109 -3.05 37.29 1.30
C GLU A 109 -2.47 38.52 1.98
#